data_c830eeaf47721eaa58d659a5bf2f23db
#
_entry.id   c830eeaf47721eaa58d659a5bf2f23db
#
_cell.length_a   1.000
_cell.length_b   1.000
_cell.length_c   1.000
_cell.angle_alpha   90.00
_cell.angle_beta   90.00
_cell.angle_gamma   90.00
#
_symmetry.space_group_name_H-M   'P 1'
#
loop_
_entity.id
_entity.type
_entity.pdbx_description
1 polymer ?
#
loop_
_entity_poly.entity_id
_entity_poly.type
_entity_poly.pdbx_seq_one_letter_code
_entity_poly.pdbx_strand_id
1 'polypeptide(L)'
;LISAYGEKEAQNILKQIYVNAGDHIEDSGSAPLKLCRAGEVAIGFGLRHQAVADKANGQPIDYVDPTEGNFSLTESVAVIDKGKDTNPLAQKMAQCIIEHGREELQKSYPNPLYEGESADAANKSTYPKTFSEPLTFELYEKHQQLSDEVMP
;
A
#
# COMPACT_ATOMS: atom_id res chain seq x y z
N LEU A 1 4.10 -6.95 9.99
CA LEU A 1 4.62 -8.20 10.60
C LEU A 1 5.52 -7.88 11.80
N ILE A 2 6.56 -7.05 11.68
CA ILE A 2 7.51 -6.76 12.77
C ILE A 2 6.80 -6.25 14.01
N SER A 3 5.86 -5.32 13.89
CA SER A 3 5.10 -4.77 15.01
C SER A 3 4.22 -5.80 15.75
N ALA A 4 3.83 -6.87 15.07
CA ALA A 4 2.97 -7.91 15.64
C ALA A 4 3.77 -9.07 16.22
N TYR A 5 4.89 -9.44 15.62
CA TYR A 5 5.58 -10.71 15.88
C TYR A 5 7.06 -10.55 16.24
N GLY A 6 7.62 -9.32 16.13
CA GLY A 6 9.05 -9.08 16.25
C GLY A 6 9.82 -9.47 14.98
N GLU A 7 11.09 -9.04 14.91
CA GLU A 7 11.90 -9.14 13.67
C GLU A 7 12.09 -10.58 13.19
N LYS A 8 12.50 -11.48 14.08
CA LYS A 8 12.81 -12.87 13.73
C LYS A 8 11.61 -13.63 13.19
N GLU A 9 10.46 -13.50 13.86
CA GLU A 9 9.25 -14.19 13.42
C GLU A 9 8.66 -13.53 12.17
N ALA A 10 8.76 -12.22 12.04
CA ALA A 10 8.39 -11.51 10.83
C ALA A 10 9.19 -11.99 9.61
N GLN A 11 10.50 -12.20 9.75
CA GLN A 11 11.34 -12.78 8.70
C GLN A 11 10.94 -14.22 8.37
N ASN A 12 10.64 -15.06 9.37
CA ASN A 12 10.16 -16.42 9.14
C ASN A 12 8.86 -16.44 8.32
N ILE A 13 7.88 -15.61 8.71
CA ILE A 13 6.61 -15.48 8.02
C ILE A 13 6.83 -14.98 6.58
N LEU A 14 7.63 -13.94 6.41
CA LEU A 14 7.92 -13.37 5.10
C LEU A 14 8.60 -14.38 4.17
N LYS A 15 9.56 -15.14 4.70
CA LYS A 15 10.21 -16.24 3.97
C LYS A 15 9.19 -17.29 3.49
N GLN A 16 8.23 -17.67 4.35
CA GLN A 16 7.18 -18.61 3.95
C GLN A 16 6.25 -18.03 2.88
N ILE A 17 5.94 -16.72 2.97
CA ILE A 17 5.18 -16.03 1.94
C ILE A 17 5.92 -16.10 0.60
N TYR A 18 7.21 -15.80 0.55
CA TYR A 18 8.02 -15.89 -0.68
C TYR A 18 8.06 -17.30 -1.24
N VAL A 19 8.30 -18.30 -0.39
CA VAL A 19 8.31 -19.72 -0.81
C VAL A 19 6.97 -20.13 -1.40
N ASN A 20 5.87 -19.71 -0.80
CA ASN A 20 4.53 -20.05 -1.27
C ASN A 20 4.12 -19.26 -2.54
N ALA A 21 4.62 -18.04 -2.69
CA ALA A 21 4.33 -17.21 -3.87
C ALA A 21 5.10 -17.71 -5.10
N GLY A 22 6.31 -18.27 -4.93
CA GLY A 22 7.12 -18.73 -6.05
C GLY A 22 7.33 -17.65 -7.10
N ASP A 23 6.92 -17.92 -8.34
CA ASP A 23 7.05 -16.99 -9.47
C ASP A 23 5.99 -15.87 -9.49
N HIS A 24 5.09 -15.83 -8.51
CA HIS A 24 4.02 -14.80 -8.39
C HIS A 24 4.41 -13.64 -7.47
N ILE A 25 5.70 -13.34 -7.36
CA ILE A 25 6.20 -12.14 -6.69
C ILE A 25 6.20 -11.01 -7.72
N GLU A 26 5.48 -9.93 -7.41
CA GLU A 26 5.20 -8.87 -8.37
C GLU A 26 5.80 -7.54 -7.91
N ASP A 27 6.36 -6.77 -8.84
CA ASP A 27 6.94 -5.44 -8.59
C ASP A 27 5.89 -4.32 -8.50
N SER A 28 4.65 -4.60 -8.89
CA SER A 28 3.57 -3.62 -8.93
C SER A 28 2.53 -3.89 -7.86
N GLY A 29 2.17 -2.88 -7.07
CA GLY A 29 1.14 -2.98 -6.02
C GLY A 29 -0.27 -3.36 -6.51
N SER A 30 -0.55 -3.30 -7.81
CA SER A 30 -1.83 -3.72 -8.40
C SER A 30 -1.76 -5.10 -9.07
N ALA A 31 -0.58 -5.65 -9.30
CA ALA A 31 -0.43 -6.91 -10.04
C ALA A 31 -0.99 -8.12 -9.28
N PRO A 32 -0.81 -8.30 -7.96
CA PRO A 32 -1.39 -9.43 -7.25
C PRO A 32 -2.92 -9.52 -7.39
N LEU A 33 -3.60 -8.37 -7.36
CA LEU A 33 -5.05 -8.36 -7.55
C LEU A 33 -5.47 -8.69 -8.99
N LYS A 34 -4.65 -8.33 -9.99
CA LYS A 34 -4.89 -8.74 -11.39
C LYS A 34 -4.81 -10.25 -11.55
N LEU A 35 -3.84 -10.89 -10.91
CA LEU A 35 -3.69 -12.36 -10.91
C LEU A 35 -4.89 -13.03 -10.22
N CYS A 36 -5.37 -12.48 -9.10
CA CYS A 36 -6.59 -12.97 -8.45
C CYS A 36 -7.81 -12.84 -9.38
N ARG A 37 -7.99 -11.70 -10.06
CA ARG A 37 -9.09 -11.50 -11.02
C ARG A 37 -9.05 -12.48 -12.19
N ALA A 38 -7.86 -12.79 -12.67
CA ALA A 38 -7.65 -13.75 -13.74
C ALA A 38 -7.84 -15.22 -13.29
N GLY A 39 -7.94 -15.45 -11.97
CA GLY A 39 -8.01 -16.80 -11.41
C GLY A 39 -6.69 -17.57 -11.44
N GLU A 40 -5.58 -16.87 -11.67
CA GLU A 40 -4.24 -17.47 -11.69
C GLU A 40 -3.74 -17.78 -10.27
N VAL A 41 -4.11 -16.95 -9.30
CA VAL A 41 -3.84 -17.18 -7.88
C VAL A 41 -5.13 -17.04 -7.06
N ALA A 42 -5.24 -17.86 -6.01
CA ALA A 42 -6.42 -17.84 -5.13
C ALA A 42 -6.35 -16.72 -4.07
N ILE A 43 -5.16 -16.32 -3.66
CA ILE A 43 -4.91 -15.30 -2.62
C ILE A 43 -3.81 -14.38 -3.11
N GLY A 44 -4.00 -13.06 -2.93
CA GLY A 44 -2.99 -12.05 -3.22
C GLY A 44 -2.87 -11.05 -2.08
N PHE A 45 -1.65 -10.57 -1.82
CA PHE A 45 -1.39 -9.43 -0.95
C PHE A 45 -1.44 -8.16 -1.80
N GLY A 46 -2.31 -7.23 -1.45
CA GLY A 46 -2.51 -6.02 -2.24
C GLY A 46 -3.12 -4.88 -1.43
N LEU A 47 -3.50 -3.82 -2.13
CA LEU A 47 -4.12 -2.66 -1.52
C LEU A 47 -5.63 -2.90 -1.34
N ARG A 48 -6.10 -2.82 -0.08
CA ARG A 48 -7.47 -3.11 0.32
C ARG A 48 -8.52 -2.37 -0.52
N HIS A 49 -8.32 -1.07 -0.77
CA HIS A 49 -9.30 -0.26 -1.51
C HIS A 49 -9.53 -0.76 -2.94
N GLN A 50 -8.53 -1.37 -3.58
CA GLN A 50 -8.68 -1.95 -4.91
C GLN A 50 -9.60 -3.18 -4.87
N ALA A 51 -9.46 -4.05 -3.87
CA ALA A 51 -10.34 -5.21 -3.70
C ALA A 51 -11.77 -4.78 -3.34
N VAL A 52 -11.93 -3.73 -2.52
CA VAL A 52 -13.24 -3.13 -2.23
C VAL A 52 -13.92 -2.64 -3.51
N ALA A 53 -13.20 -1.91 -4.37
CA ALA A 53 -13.70 -1.41 -5.63
C ALA A 53 -14.08 -2.56 -6.60
N ASP A 54 -13.25 -3.59 -6.70
CA ASP A 54 -13.52 -4.76 -7.54
C ASP A 54 -14.78 -5.51 -7.10
N LYS A 55 -14.92 -5.74 -5.80
CA LYS A 55 -16.12 -6.37 -5.23
C LYS A 55 -17.38 -5.55 -5.51
N ALA A 56 -17.30 -4.22 -5.36
CA ALA A 56 -18.40 -3.31 -5.67
C ALA A 56 -18.79 -3.32 -7.17
N ASN A 57 -17.81 -3.55 -8.03
CA ASN A 57 -18.00 -3.68 -9.48
C ASN A 57 -18.40 -5.11 -9.92
N GLY A 58 -18.72 -6.01 -9.00
CA GLY A 58 -19.20 -7.37 -9.29
C GLY A 58 -18.09 -8.33 -9.75
N GLN A 59 -16.82 -8.00 -9.56
CA GLN A 59 -15.74 -8.95 -9.79
C GLN A 59 -15.78 -10.07 -8.74
N PRO A 60 -15.39 -11.31 -9.07
CA PRO A 60 -15.37 -12.44 -8.13
C PRO A 60 -14.20 -12.34 -7.15
N ILE A 61 -14.08 -11.19 -6.50
CA ILE A 61 -13.03 -10.85 -5.54
C ILE A 61 -13.68 -10.59 -4.18
N ASP A 62 -13.04 -11.10 -3.15
CA ASP A 62 -13.31 -10.72 -1.76
C ASP A 62 -12.03 -10.30 -1.07
N TYR A 63 -12.11 -9.79 0.15
CA TYR A 63 -10.96 -9.35 0.93
C TYR A 63 -11.09 -9.75 2.39
N VAL A 64 -9.96 -9.95 3.02
CA VAL A 64 -9.85 -10.26 4.45
C VAL A 64 -9.07 -9.13 5.12
N ASP A 65 -9.62 -8.59 6.19
CA ASP A 65 -8.90 -7.69 7.09
C ASP A 65 -8.14 -8.54 8.11
N PRO A 66 -6.80 -8.56 8.10
CA PRO A 66 -6.03 -9.34 9.07
C PRO A 66 -6.20 -8.77 10.48
N THR A 67 -6.32 -9.65 11.48
CA THR A 67 -6.46 -9.26 12.90
C THR A 67 -5.21 -8.56 13.43
N GLU A 68 -4.07 -8.78 12.82
CA GLU A 68 -2.79 -8.10 13.05
C GLU A 68 -2.86 -6.61 12.73
N GLY A 69 -3.77 -6.25 11.87
CA GLY A 69 -4.12 -4.88 11.53
C GLY A 69 -3.76 -4.48 10.10
N ASN A 70 -4.51 -3.51 9.61
CA ASN A 70 -4.27 -2.83 8.35
C ASN A 70 -3.64 -1.47 8.61
N PHE A 71 -2.47 -1.23 8.02
CA PHE A 71 -1.78 0.05 8.07
C PHE A 71 -2.22 0.91 6.88
N SER A 72 -2.55 2.17 7.15
CA SER A 72 -2.85 3.13 6.10
C SER A 72 -1.57 3.59 5.41
N LEU A 73 -1.60 3.61 4.08
CA LEU A 73 -0.59 4.26 3.26
C LEU A 73 -1.11 5.63 2.84
N THR A 74 -0.23 6.63 2.88
CA THR A 74 -0.53 7.99 2.46
C THR A 74 0.02 8.22 1.07
N GLU A 75 -0.83 8.64 0.14
CA GLU A 75 -0.39 9.09 -1.16
C GLU A 75 0.32 10.44 -1.03
N SER A 76 1.38 10.61 -1.80
CA SER A 76 2.21 11.80 -1.74
C SER A 76 2.62 12.25 -3.13
N VAL A 77 2.85 13.54 -3.30
CA VAL A 77 3.44 14.12 -4.50
C VAL A 77 4.79 14.72 -4.14
N ALA A 78 5.79 14.50 -4.98
CA ALA A 78 7.12 15.06 -4.81
C ALA A 78 7.64 15.68 -6.09
N VAL A 79 8.42 16.73 -5.96
CA VAL A 79 9.16 17.33 -7.06
C VAL A 79 10.60 16.84 -7.00
N ILE A 80 11.05 16.22 -8.10
CA ILE A 80 12.43 15.76 -8.20
C ILE A 80 13.29 16.92 -8.73
N ASP A 81 14.26 17.32 -7.95
CA ASP A 81 15.27 18.28 -8.39
C ASP A 81 16.29 17.61 -9.31
N LYS A 82 16.36 18.07 -10.56
CA LYS A 82 17.34 17.66 -11.56
C LYS A 82 18.32 18.78 -11.90
N GLY A 83 18.52 19.70 -10.96
CA GLY A 83 19.34 20.90 -11.18
C GLY A 83 18.76 21.74 -12.31
N LYS A 84 19.61 22.08 -13.29
CA LYS A 84 19.22 22.91 -14.46
C LYS A 84 18.13 22.26 -15.36
N ASP A 85 17.96 20.95 -15.27
CA ASP A 85 17.00 20.18 -16.07
C ASP A 85 15.68 19.97 -15.32
N THR A 86 15.52 20.53 -14.13
CA THR A 86 14.25 20.50 -13.40
C THR A 86 13.21 21.34 -14.17
N ASN A 87 12.07 20.72 -14.46
CA ASN A 87 10.98 21.44 -15.12
C ASN A 87 10.51 22.61 -14.21
N PRO A 88 10.55 23.87 -14.66
CA PRO A 88 10.17 25.01 -13.84
C PRO A 88 8.69 25.01 -13.42
N LEU A 89 7.85 24.23 -14.08
CA LEU A 89 6.43 24.08 -13.72
C LEU A 89 6.15 22.92 -12.78
N ALA A 90 7.14 22.08 -12.44
CA ALA A 90 6.94 20.89 -11.61
C ALA A 90 6.37 21.23 -10.22
N GLN A 91 6.92 22.26 -9.56
CA GLN A 91 6.43 22.70 -8.25
C GLN A 91 5.00 23.26 -8.34
N LYS A 92 4.70 24.02 -9.38
CA LYS A 92 3.34 24.55 -9.60
C LYS A 92 2.33 23.43 -9.87
N MET A 93 2.74 22.39 -10.59
CA MET A 93 1.90 21.21 -10.81
C MET A 93 1.64 20.45 -9.48
N ALA A 94 2.68 20.21 -8.69
CA ALA A 94 2.54 19.56 -7.39
C ALA A 94 1.58 20.33 -6.47
N GLN A 95 1.73 21.65 -6.41
CA GLN A 95 0.82 22.52 -5.65
C GLN A 95 -0.61 22.44 -6.18
N CYS A 96 -0.81 22.47 -7.50
CA CYS A 96 -2.14 22.34 -8.11
C CYS A 96 -2.81 21.00 -7.75
N ILE A 97 -2.05 19.90 -7.73
CA ILE A 97 -2.56 18.59 -7.31
C ILE A 97 -3.01 18.62 -5.84
N ILE A 98 -2.22 19.22 -4.95
CA ILE A 98 -2.56 19.33 -3.52
C ILE A 98 -3.82 20.19 -3.32
N GLU A 99 -3.90 21.34 -3.98
CA GLU A 99 -4.97 22.31 -3.75
C GLU A 99 -6.29 21.94 -4.44
N HIS A 100 -6.23 21.26 -5.59
CA HIS A 100 -7.40 21.04 -6.44
C HIS A 100 -7.64 19.58 -6.84
N GLY A 101 -6.68 18.68 -6.62
CA GLY A 101 -6.77 17.28 -7.04
C GLY A 101 -7.48 16.37 -6.05
N ARG A 102 -7.74 16.83 -4.82
CA ARG A 102 -8.16 15.96 -3.72
C ARG A 102 -9.47 15.23 -3.97
N GLU A 103 -10.49 15.93 -4.45
CA GLU A 103 -11.82 15.34 -4.73
C GLU A 103 -11.72 14.20 -5.76
N GLU A 104 -10.92 14.38 -6.81
CA GLU A 104 -10.72 13.36 -7.83
C GLU A 104 -9.87 12.19 -7.31
N LEU A 105 -8.83 12.50 -6.53
CA LEU A 105 -7.98 11.48 -5.92
C LEU A 105 -8.74 10.59 -4.94
N GLN A 106 -9.68 11.14 -4.17
CA GLN A 106 -10.49 10.36 -3.23
C GLN A 106 -11.32 9.26 -3.90
N LYS A 107 -11.67 9.39 -5.17
CA LYS A 107 -12.40 8.35 -5.91
C LYS A 107 -11.56 7.08 -6.09
N SER A 108 -10.24 7.22 -6.21
CA SER A 108 -9.30 6.11 -6.39
C SER A 108 -8.58 5.74 -5.10
N TYR A 109 -8.37 6.70 -4.21
CA TYR A 109 -7.65 6.58 -2.94
C TYR A 109 -8.53 7.10 -1.80
N PRO A 110 -9.50 6.30 -1.33
CA PRO A 110 -10.57 6.76 -0.45
C PRO A 110 -10.15 7.01 1.00
N ASN A 111 -8.89 6.77 1.37
CA ASN A 111 -8.42 7.04 2.73
C ASN A 111 -8.45 8.54 3.05
N PRO A 112 -9.05 8.94 4.18
CA PRO A 112 -9.07 10.34 4.59
C PRO A 112 -7.66 10.80 4.96
N LEU A 113 -7.27 11.99 4.50
CA LEU A 113 -5.97 12.63 4.77
C LEU A 113 -6.12 13.95 5.51
N TYR A 114 -7.26 14.60 5.38
CA TYR A 114 -7.50 15.93 5.95
C TYR A 114 -8.64 15.91 6.96
N GLU A 115 -8.62 16.88 7.88
CA GLU A 115 -9.68 17.07 8.86
C GLU A 115 -11.03 17.25 8.17
N GLY A 116 -12.05 16.57 8.67
CA GLY A 116 -13.40 16.57 8.08
C GLY A 116 -13.65 15.56 6.97
N GLU A 117 -12.61 14.91 6.44
CA GLU A 117 -12.78 13.81 5.49
C GLU A 117 -13.18 12.52 6.19
N SER A 118 -13.91 11.67 5.51
CA SER A 118 -14.25 10.33 5.98
C SER A 118 -14.23 9.33 4.83
N ALA A 119 -13.79 8.11 5.12
CA ALA A 119 -14.00 6.99 4.21
C ALA A 119 -15.44 6.47 4.36
N ASP A 120 -16.00 5.94 3.27
CA ASP A 120 -17.24 5.19 3.33
C ASP A 120 -17.08 3.90 4.16
N ALA A 121 -18.21 3.25 4.51
CA ALA A 121 -18.19 2.06 5.37
C ALA A 121 -17.39 0.90 4.76
N ALA A 122 -17.41 0.73 3.45
CA ALA A 122 -16.71 -0.36 2.76
C ALA A 122 -15.18 -0.16 2.80
N ASN A 123 -14.73 1.10 2.79
CA ASN A 123 -13.31 1.44 2.83
C ASN A 123 -12.72 1.54 4.24
N LYS A 124 -13.55 1.43 5.29
CA LYS A 124 -13.06 1.35 6.68
C LYS A 124 -12.54 -0.05 6.97
N SER A 125 -11.27 -0.15 7.38
CA SER A 125 -10.73 -1.41 7.87
C SER A 125 -11.37 -1.81 9.20
N THR A 126 -11.57 -3.12 9.41
CA THR A 126 -12.02 -3.68 10.68
C THR A 126 -10.96 -3.52 11.78
N TYR A 127 -9.69 -3.59 11.41
CA TYR A 127 -8.55 -3.51 12.33
C TYR A 127 -7.55 -2.44 11.90
N PRO A 128 -7.93 -1.13 11.94
CA PRO A 128 -7.03 -0.08 11.53
C PRO A 128 -5.87 0.06 12.51
N LYS A 129 -4.65 0.21 11.99
CA LYS A 129 -3.45 0.47 12.77
C LYS A 129 -2.61 1.58 12.19
N THR A 130 -1.91 2.27 13.06
CA THR A 130 -0.88 3.25 12.72
C THR A 130 0.48 2.75 13.23
N PHE A 131 1.55 3.21 12.62
CA PHE A 131 2.89 2.96 13.15
C PHE A 131 3.06 3.68 14.49
N SER A 132 3.61 2.97 15.47
CA SER A 132 3.90 3.53 16.80
C SER A 132 5.16 4.39 16.82
N GLU A 133 6.04 4.19 15.85
CA GLU A 133 7.31 4.90 15.71
C GLU A 133 7.29 5.81 14.49
N PRO A 134 8.05 6.91 14.50
CA PRO A 134 8.22 7.73 13.31
C PRO A 134 8.80 6.92 12.14
N LEU A 135 8.23 7.10 10.95
CA LEU A 135 8.77 6.51 9.73
C LEU A 135 10.00 7.31 9.29
N THR A 136 11.19 6.82 9.65
CA THR A 136 12.47 7.41 9.27
C THR A 136 13.12 6.62 8.14
N PHE A 137 14.12 7.22 7.49
CA PHE A 137 14.87 6.54 6.45
C PHE A 137 15.68 5.36 7.02
N GLU A 138 16.23 5.49 8.21
CA GLU A 138 16.95 4.42 8.90
C GLU A 138 16.04 3.23 9.22
N LEU A 139 14.79 3.49 9.63
CA LEU A 139 13.80 2.43 9.85
C LEU A 139 13.46 1.73 8.54
N TYR A 140 13.30 2.48 7.46
CA TYR A 140 13.07 1.92 6.12
C TYR A 140 14.24 1.02 5.69
N GLU A 141 15.49 1.51 5.76
CA GLU A 141 16.68 0.73 5.39
C GLU A 141 16.77 -0.57 6.20
N LYS A 142 16.56 -0.48 7.52
CA LYS A 142 16.55 -1.66 8.40
C LYS A 142 15.49 -2.69 7.97
N HIS A 143 14.27 -2.25 7.71
CA HIS A 143 13.20 -3.15 7.30
C HIS A 143 13.43 -3.74 5.90
N GLN A 144 14.00 -2.95 4.99
CA GLN A 144 14.38 -3.41 3.66
C GLN A 144 15.46 -4.51 3.77
N GLN A 145 16.50 -4.28 4.56
CA GLN A 145 17.54 -5.28 4.79
C GLN A 145 16.98 -6.59 5.35
N LEU A 146 16.11 -6.51 6.37
CA LEU A 146 15.47 -7.69 6.95
C LEU A 146 14.60 -8.46 5.93
N SER A 147 14.00 -7.77 4.98
CA SER A 147 13.24 -8.37 3.88
C SER A 147 14.18 -9.04 2.86
N ASP A 148 15.24 -8.34 2.45
CA ASP A 148 16.19 -8.81 1.43
C ASP A 148 16.95 -10.06 1.88
N GLU A 149 17.23 -10.19 3.19
CA GLU A 149 17.87 -11.38 3.77
C GLU A 149 17.06 -12.67 3.61
N VAL A 150 15.75 -12.58 3.40
CA VAL A 150 14.86 -13.75 3.29
C VAL A 150 14.21 -13.88 1.90
N MET A 151 14.43 -12.92 1.02
CA MET A 151 14.01 -12.98 -0.37
C MET A 151 14.84 -14.06 -1.10
N PRO A 152 14.22 -14.92 -1.91
CA PRO A 152 14.91 -15.98 -2.66
C PRO A 152 15.83 -15.45 -3.76
#